data_4a65e4f839034de760ba1a23a33546cc
#
_entry.id   4a65e4f839034de760ba1a23a33546cc
#
_cell.length_a   1.000
_cell.length_b   1.000
_cell.length_c   1.000
_cell.angle_alpha   90.00
_cell.angle_beta   90.00
_cell.angle_gamma   90.00
#
_symmetry.space_group_name_H-M   'P 1'
#
loop_
_entity.id
_entity.type
_entity.pdbx_description
1 polymer ?
#
loop_
_entity_poly.entity_id
_entity_poly.type
_entity_poly.pdbx_seq_one_letter_code
_entity_poly.pdbx_strand_id
1 'polypeptide(L)'
;MTPQDLVGSATARQPVPMVTEISLLTAVPQLELWELWQRTGRDDPPFWAYPWAGGQALARYVLDHPGLVAGRRVLDVASGSGLVAIAAARAGAASVVAGDIDPHAVAAIAINASANGVEVNARAFDFAADEPGDAELVLAGDVFYQRELAELALRFLRAAAGAGADVLVADPGRAFVPADCLTALDRYQVPVLTAIEDAPVKTVTVYRLS
;
A
#
# COMPACT_ATOMS: atom_id res chain seq x y z
N MET A 1 -5.08 24.81 0.87
CA MET A 1 -5.86 23.56 0.96
C MET A 1 -5.00 22.56 1.71
N THR A 2 -5.49 22.02 2.80
CA THR A 2 -4.77 20.99 3.56
C THR A 2 -4.79 19.63 2.81
N PRO A 3 -3.90 18.69 3.13
CA PRO A 3 -3.99 17.33 2.58
C PRO A 3 -5.38 16.69 2.77
N GLN A 4 -5.98 16.85 3.94
CA GLN A 4 -7.33 16.34 4.24
C GLN A 4 -8.41 16.96 3.35
N ASP A 5 -8.33 18.29 3.12
CA ASP A 5 -9.28 18.99 2.25
C ASP A 5 -9.19 18.47 0.82
N LEU A 6 -7.97 18.26 0.30
CA LEU A 6 -7.76 17.76 -1.06
C LEU A 6 -8.28 16.33 -1.20
N VAL A 7 -7.92 15.44 -0.27
CA VAL A 7 -8.40 14.05 -0.27
C VAL A 7 -9.94 14.02 -0.24
N GLY A 8 -10.58 14.80 0.63
CA GLY A 8 -12.03 14.83 0.76
C GLY A 8 -12.78 15.44 -0.42
N SER A 9 -12.19 16.42 -1.13
CA SER A 9 -12.88 17.17 -2.19
C SER A 9 -12.74 16.54 -3.58
N ALA A 10 -11.66 15.80 -3.83
CA ALA A 10 -11.31 15.29 -5.16
C ALA A 10 -11.50 13.77 -5.31
N THR A 11 -12.06 13.11 -4.29
CA THR A 11 -12.26 11.65 -4.28
C THR A 11 -13.68 11.28 -3.89
N ALA A 12 -14.08 10.06 -4.24
CA ALA A 12 -15.31 9.44 -3.77
C ALA A 12 -15.04 8.04 -3.22
N ARG A 13 -15.87 7.61 -2.26
CA ARG A 13 -15.76 6.28 -1.68
C ARG A 13 -16.20 5.21 -2.67
N GLN A 14 -15.30 4.30 -3.00
CA GLN A 14 -15.50 3.19 -3.92
C GLN A 14 -15.05 1.86 -3.29
N PRO A 15 -15.77 0.75 -3.53
CA PRO A 15 -15.29 -0.57 -3.14
C PRO A 15 -14.03 -0.91 -3.94
N VAL A 16 -13.08 -1.59 -3.30
CA VAL A 16 -11.87 -2.06 -4.00
C VAL A 16 -12.22 -3.32 -4.80
N PRO A 17 -11.91 -3.38 -6.12
CA PRO A 17 -12.39 -4.47 -6.97
C PRO A 17 -12.04 -5.88 -6.47
N MET A 18 -10.81 -6.10 -6.00
CA MET A 18 -10.38 -7.41 -5.50
C MET A 18 -10.70 -7.63 -4.02
N VAL A 19 -11.04 -6.57 -3.29
CA VAL A 19 -11.24 -6.58 -1.83
C VAL A 19 -12.51 -5.82 -1.51
N THR A 20 -13.65 -6.33 -1.97
CA THR A 20 -14.95 -5.65 -1.89
C THR A 20 -15.43 -5.36 -0.46
N GLU A 21 -14.81 -6.00 0.53
CA GLU A 21 -15.01 -5.75 1.96
C GLU A 21 -14.43 -4.40 2.41
N ILE A 22 -13.53 -3.80 1.61
CA ILE A 22 -12.88 -2.51 1.89
C ILE A 22 -13.32 -1.49 0.85
N SER A 23 -13.66 -0.29 1.31
CA SER A 23 -13.91 0.86 0.43
C SER A 23 -12.88 1.95 0.70
N LEU A 24 -12.37 2.55 -0.37
CA LEU A 24 -11.38 3.62 -0.30
C LEU A 24 -11.92 4.90 -0.94
N LEU A 25 -11.39 6.02 -0.53
CA LEU A 25 -11.48 7.27 -1.24
C LEU A 25 -10.56 7.21 -2.47
N THR A 26 -11.13 7.13 -3.66
CA THR A 26 -10.41 7.07 -4.93
C THR A 26 -10.74 8.26 -5.81
N ALA A 27 -9.86 8.58 -6.75
CA ALA A 27 -10.07 9.66 -7.71
C ALA A 27 -11.34 9.47 -8.53
N VAL A 28 -12.22 10.50 -8.56
CA VAL A 28 -13.45 10.55 -9.34
C VAL A 28 -13.86 12.00 -9.63
N PRO A 29 -14.02 12.42 -10.88
CA PRO A 29 -13.37 11.86 -12.05
C PRO A 29 -11.85 12.09 -11.99
N GLN A 30 -11.10 11.24 -12.64
CA GLN A 30 -9.62 11.25 -12.55
C GLN A 30 -8.98 12.56 -13.01
N LEU A 31 -9.55 13.22 -14.03
CA LEU A 31 -9.04 14.50 -14.54
C LEU A 31 -9.13 15.63 -13.51
N GLU A 32 -10.20 15.69 -12.71
CA GLU A 32 -10.34 16.72 -11.67
C GLU A 32 -9.28 16.60 -10.59
N LEU A 33 -9.01 15.36 -10.14
CA LEU A 33 -7.93 15.16 -9.16
C LEU A 33 -6.58 15.55 -9.74
N TRP A 34 -6.27 15.17 -10.97
CA TRP A 34 -5.00 15.48 -11.61
C TRP A 34 -4.77 16.99 -11.73
N GLU A 35 -5.77 17.74 -12.18
CA GLU A 35 -5.71 19.20 -12.27
C GLU A 35 -5.51 19.87 -10.90
N LEU A 36 -6.24 19.39 -9.88
CA LEU A 36 -6.09 19.88 -8.51
C LEU A 36 -4.71 19.55 -7.95
N TRP A 37 -4.21 18.34 -8.25
CA TRP A 37 -2.90 17.87 -7.83
C TRP A 37 -1.77 18.72 -8.41
N GLN A 38 -1.82 18.99 -9.71
CA GLN A 38 -0.84 19.88 -10.39
C GLN A 38 -0.81 21.29 -9.78
N ARG A 39 -1.94 21.81 -9.31
CA ARG A 39 -1.99 23.12 -8.62
C ARG A 39 -1.25 23.12 -7.29
N THR A 40 -0.94 21.97 -6.71
CA THR A 40 -0.08 21.88 -5.52
C THR A 40 1.41 22.01 -5.85
N GLY A 41 1.77 22.09 -7.14
CA GLY A 41 3.16 22.17 -7.60
C GLY A 41 3.87 20.82 -7.68
N ARG A 42 3.12 19.70 -7.67
CA ARG A 42 3.65 18.35 -7.77
C ARG A 42 3.46 17.79 -9.17
N ASP A 43 4.50 17.14 -9.68
CA ASP A 43 4.52 16.50 -10.99
C ASP A 43 4.38 14.97 -10.92
N ASP A 44 4.58 14.37 -9.74
CA ASP A 44 4.39 12.95 -9.48
C ASP A 44 2.89 12.59 -9.39
N PRO A 45 2.47 11.39 -9.77
CA PRO A 45 1.08 10.96 -9.64
C PRO A 45 0.59 10.95 -8.18
N PRO A 46 -0.71 11.23 -7.90
CA PRO A 46 -1.31 11.08 -6.59
C PRO A 46 -1.53 9.57 -6.30
N PHE A 47 -0.45 8.85 -5.98
CA PHE A 47 -0.45 7.39 -5.83
C PHE A 47 -1.46 6.90 -4.78
N TRP A 48 -1.72 7.70 -3.74
CA TRP A 48 -2.68 7.42 -2.68
C TRP A 48 -4.14 7.34 -3.14
N ALA A 49 -4.44 7.91 -4.29
CA ALA A 49 -5.81 7.98 -4.81
C ALA A 49 -6.24 6.76 -5.64
N TYR A 50 -5.39 5.75 -5.74
CA TYR A 50 -5.65 4.57 -6.59
C TYR A 50 -5.37 3.27 -5.83
N PRO A 51 -6.25 2.24 -5.99
CA PRO A 51 -5.99 0.90 -5.48
C PRO A 51 -5.06 0.14 -6.45
N TRP A 52 -3.75 0.30 -6.27
CA TRP A 52 -2.73 -0.34 -7.11
C TRP A 52 -2.80 -1.87 -7.04
N ALA A 53 -2.32 -2.52 -8.10
CA ALA A 53 -2.48 -3.96 -8.28
C ALA A 53 -1.79 -4.78 -7.17
N GLY A 54 -0.56 -4.42 -6.78
CA GLY A 54 0.16 -5.11 -5.70
C GLY A 54 -0.54 -4.93 -4.35
N GLY A 55 -0.99 -3.71 -4.04
CA GLY A 55 -1.76 -3.44 -2.82
C GLY A 55 -3.05 -4.25 -2.75
N GLN A 56 -3.80 -4.38 -3.85
CA GLN A 56 -5.03 -5.20 -3.90
C GLN A 56 -4.74 -6.69 -3.65
N ALA A 57 -3.72 -7.26 -4.32
CA ALA A 57 -3.35 -8.66 -4.15
C ALA A 57 -2.86 -8.95 -2.73
N LEU A 58 -2.02 -8.07 -2.17
CA LEU A 58 -1.50 -8.23 -0.81
C LEU A 58 -2.61 -8.13 0.24
N ALA A 59 -3.53 -7.18 0.09
CA ALA A 59 -4.69 -7.05 0.96
C ALA A 59 -5.60 -8.28 0.90
N ARG A 60 -5.86 -8.82 -0.30
CA ARG A 60 -6.62 -10.06 -0.47
C ARG A 60 -5.91 -11.24 0.20
N TYR A 61 -4.60 -11.39 -0.04
CA TYR A 61 -3.80 -12.45 0.57
C TYR A 61 -3.85 -12.40 2.10
N VAL A 62 -3.71 -11.21 2.69
CA VAL A 62 -3.79 -11.01 4.15
C VAL A 62 -5.16 -11.40 4.71
N LEU A 63 -6.26 -11.01 4.03
CA LEU A 63 -7.61 -11.36 4.46
C LEU A 63 -7.92 -12.87 4.32
N ASP A 64 -7.36 -13.52 3.31
CA ASP A 64 -7.51 -14.96 3.11
C ASP A 64 -6.65 -15.78 4.08
N HIS A 65 -5.59 -15.17 4.64
CA HIS A 65 -4.65 -15.82 5.56
C HIS A 65 -4.53 -15.05 6.87
N PRO A 66 -5.63 -14.86 7.64
CA PRO A 66 -5.62 -14.01 8.83
C PRO A 66 -4.61 -14.44 9.89
N GLY A 67 -4.26 -15.72 9.95
CA GLY A 67 -3.22 -16.25 10.85
C GLY A 67 -1.83 -15.64 10.64
N LEU A 68 -1.57 -15.00 9.50
CA LEU A 68 -0.31 -14.30 9.25
C LEU A 68 -0.18 -13.00 10.03
N VAL A 69 -1.30 -12.35 10.35
CA VAL A 69 -1.34 -11.02 10.97
C VAL A 69 -1.97 -11.02 12.37
N ALA A 70 -2.83 -12.00 12.67
CA ALA A 70 -3.58 -12.03 13.92
C ALA A 70 -2.66 -11.96 15.15
N GLY A 71 -2.90 -10.98 16.01
CA GLY A 71 -2.13 -10.74 17.22
C GLY A 71 -0.73 -10.15 17.02
N ARG A 72 -0.32 -9.81 15.80
CA ARG A 72 1.01 -9.28 15.45
C ARG A 72 1.01 -7.76 15.31
N ARG A 73 2.19 -7.15 15.55
CA ARG A 73 2.46 -5.75 15.21
C ARG A 73 2.86 -5.69 13.73
N VAL A 74 2.06 -4.98 12.95
CA VAL A 74 2.21 -4.88 11.48
C VAL A 74 2.66 -3.48 11.08
N LEU A 75 3.60 -3.41 10.16
CA LEU A 75 4.02 -2.19 9.48
C LEU A 75 3.73 -2.33 7.98
N ASP A 76 2.83 -1.50 7.46
CA ASP A 76 2.57 -1.35 6.03
C ASP A 76 3.34 -0.12 5.52
N VAL A 77 4.28 -0.31 4.60
CA VAL A 77 5.18 0.73 4.11
C VAL A 77 4.85 1.12 2.66
N ALA A 78 5.06 2.41 2.33
CA ALA A 78 4.55 3.01 1.11
C ALA A 78 3.05 2.72 0.93
N SER A 79 2.31 2.92 2.00
CA SER A 79 0.94 2.43 2.20
C SER A 79 -0.10 3.07 1.28
N GLY A 80 0.22 4.24 0.70
CA GLY A 80 -0.60 4.95 -0.26
C GLY A 80 -2.01 5.26 0.25
N SER A 81 -2.98 4.48 -0.19
CA SER A 81 -4.38 4.60 0.24
C SER A 81 -4.69 3.99 1.62
N GLY A 82 -3.77 3.21 2.20
CA GLY A 82 -3.99 2.45 3.43
C GLY A 82 -4.64 1.07 3.23
N LEU A 83 -4.79 0.61 1.99
CA LEU A 83 -5.52 -0.62 1.68
C LEU A 83 -5.01 -1.83 2.45
N VAL A 84 -3.69 -2.06 2.41
CA VAL A 84 -3.04 -3.23 3.02
C VAL A 84 -3.10 -3.13 4.55
N ALA A 85 -2.86 -1.94 5.11
CA ALA A 85 -2.99 -1.67 6.54
C ALA A 85 -4.41 -1.93 7.05
N ILE A 86 -5.43 -1.48 6.32
CA ILE A 86 -6.85 -1.72 6.66
C ILE A 86 -7.15 -3.22 6.63
N ALA A 87 -6.66 -3.95 5.62
CA ALA A 87 -6.80 -5.40 5.53
C ALA A 87 -6.14 -6.11 6.73
N ALA A 88 -4.93 -5.71 7.12
CA ALA A 88 -4.24 -6.25 8.28
C ALA A 88 -4.99 -6.00 9.59
N ALA A 89 -5.51 -4.79 9.79
CA ALA A 89 -6.32 -4.47 10.97
C ALA A 89 -7.60 -5.32 11.02
N ARG A 90 -8.29 -5.50 9.89
CA ARG A 90 -9.49 -6.37 9.80
C ARG A 90 -9.18 -7.84 10.02
N ALA A 91 -8.00 -8.30 9.63
CA ALA A 91 -7.55 -9.66 9.85
C ALA A 91 -7.05 -9.93 11.29
N GLY A 92 -7.16 -8.93 12.20
CA GLY A 92 -6.92 -9.11 13.63
C GLY A 92 -5.48 -8.83 14.07
N ALA A 93 -4.74 -7.98 13.36
CA ALA A 93 -3.45 -7.48 13.83
C ALA A 93 -3.60 -6.82 15.21
N ALA A 94 -2.62 -6.98 16.10
CA ALA A 94 -2.62 -6.36 17.42
C ALA A 94 -2.45 -4.84 17.32
N SER A 95 -1.63 -4.40 16.38
CA SER A 95 -1.49 -2.98 16.00
C SER A 95 -1.03 -2.87 14.55
N VAL A 96 -1.43 -1.80 13.90
CA VAL A 96 -1.02 -1.52 12.52
C VAL A 96 -0.48 -0.10 12.44
N VAL A 97 0.75 0.02 11.96
CA VAL A 97 1.34 1.28 11.51
C VAL A 97 1.31 1.30 9.98
N ALA A 98 0.79 2.37 9.41
CA ALA A 98 0.81 2.61 7.97
C ALA A 98 1.66 3.85 7.68
N GLY A 99 2.75 3.66 6.96
CA GLY A 99 3.73 4.69 6.69
C GLY A 99 3.79 5.08 5.22
N ASP A 100 3.83 6.39 4.97
CA ASP A 100 4.07 6.93 3.62
C ASP A 100 4.84 8.24 3.71
N ILE A 101 5.65 8.53 2.69
CA ILE A 101 6.41 9.78 2.63
C ILE A 101 5.53 10.96 2.23
N ASP A 102 4.42 10.71 1.52
CA ASP A 102 3.49 11.74 1.08
C ASP A 102 2.48 12.10 2.19
N PRO A 103 2.42 13.38 2.65
CA PRO A 103 1.45 13.79 3.66
C PRO A 103 -0.01 13.62 3.20
N HIS A 104 -0.29 13.61 1.88
CA HIS A 104 -1.63 13.32 1.37
C HIS A 104 -1.97 11.84 1.50
N ALA A 105 -1.01 10.95 1.29
CA ALA A 105 -1.16 9.53 1.57
C ALA A 105 -1.44 9.30 3.07
N VAL A 106 -0.68 9.94 3.96
CA VAL A 106 -0.93 9.85 5.42
C VAL A 106 -2.35 10.31 5.78
N ALA A 107 -2.83 11.40 5.16
CA ALA A 107 -4.21 11.86 5.33
C ALA A 107 -5.23 10.84 4.78
N ALA A 108 -4.99 10.30 3.59
CA ALA A 108 -5.86 9.30 2.97
C ALA A 108 -5.95 8.02 3.80
N ILE A 109 -4.82 7.51 4.32
CA ILE A 109 -4.77 6.35 5.22
C ILE A 109 -5.70 6.55 6.42
N ALA A 110 -5.55 7.68 7.12
CA ALA A 110 -6.34 7.97 8.32
C ALA A 110 -7.85 8.05 8.02
N ILE A 111 -8.23 8.74 6.94
CA ILE A 111 -9.64 8.87 6.52
C ILE A 111 -10.19 7.50 6.10
N ASN A 112 -9.46 6.74 5.30
CA ASN A 112 -9.88 5.43 4.82
C ASN A 112 -10.00 4.42 5.97
N ALA A 113 -9.05 4.38 6.90
CA ALA A 113 -9.13 3.52 8.08
C ALA A 113 -10.38 3.81 8.92
N SER A 114 -10.62 5.08 9.25
CA SER A 114 -11.82 5.53 9.96
C SER A 114 -13.10 5.13 9.23
N ALA A 115 -13.15 5.35 7.90
CA ALA A 115 -14.31 5.01 7.07
C ALA A 115 -14.58 3.51 6.96
N ASN A 116 -13.58 2.67 7.22
CA ASN A 116 -13.69 1.20 7.28
C ASN A 116 -13.87 0.67 8.72
N GLY A 117 -13.93 1.55 9.72
CA GLY A 117 -14.16 1.17 11.12
C GLY A 117 -13.00 0.42 11.77
N VAL A 118 -11.76 0.72 11.36
CA VAL A 118 -10.54 0.11 11.91
C VAL A 118 -9.57 1.18 12.44
N GLU A 119 -8.74 0.79 13.40
CA GLU A 119 -7.67 1.62 13.92
C GLU A 119 -6.37 1.32 13.18
N VAL A 120 -5.77 2.36 12.58
CA VAL A 120 -4.47 2.34 11.92
C VAL A 120 -3.70 3.59 12.32
N ASN A 121 -2.48 3.43 12.77
CA ASN A 121 -1.58 4.54 13.06
C ASN A 121 -0.92 5.03 11.76
N ALA A 122 -1.54 6.02 11.12
CA ALA A 122 -1.03 6.65 9.91
C ALA A 122 0.08 7.65 10.26
N ARG A 123 1.27 7.53 9.66
CA ARG A 123 2.38 8.44 9.92
C ARG A 123 3.28 8.66 8.70
N ALA A 124 4.01 9.80 8.71
CA ALA A 124 5.11 10.00 7.77
C ALA A 124 6.16 8.90 7.95
N PHE A 125 6.66 8.37 6.84
CA PHE A 125 7.65 7.30 6.83
C PHE A 125 8.54 7.39 5.59
N ASP A 126 9.87 7.35 5.80
CA ASP A 126 10.86 7.39 4.74
C ASP A 126 11.82 6.19 4.87
N PHE A 127 11.89 5.35 3.85
CA PHE A 127 12.83 4.21 3.80
C PHE A 127 14.31 4.59 4.00
N ALA A 128 14.68 5.84 3.73
CA ALA A 128 16.04 6.31 3.88
C ALA A 128 16.40 6.72 5.31
N ALA A 129 15.39 7.08 6.12
CA ALA A 129 15.58 7.70 7.42
C ALA A 129 14.99 6.88 8.58
N ASP A 130 13.91 6.14 8.33
CA ASP A 130 13.19 5.39 9.35
C ASP A 130 13.65 3.93 9.43
N GLU A 131 13.44 3.35 10.61
CA GLU A 131 13.70 1.93 10.89
C GLU A 131 12.39 1.16 11.05
N PRO A 132 12.40 -0.19 10.88
CA PRO A 132 11.21 -1.03 11.02
C PRO A 132 10.64 -1.07 12.44
N GLY A 133 11.38 -0.60 13.42
CA GLY A 133 10.98 -0.61 14.84
C GLY A 133 10.78 -2.04 15.37
N ASP A 134 9.70 -2.24 16.11
CA ASP A 134 9.31 -3.52 16.70
C ASP A 134 8.26 -4.30 15.89
N ALA A 135 8.13 -3.99 14.60
CA ALA A 135 7.22 -4.70 13.70
C ALA A 135 7.60 -6.19 13.60
N GLU A 136 6.60 -7.06 13.72
CA GLU A 136 6.75 -8.51 13.56
C GLU A 136 6.42 -8.96 12.14
N LEU A 137 5.68 -8.12 11.40
CA LEU A 137 5.36 -8.32 9.99
C LEU A 137 5.45 -6.98 9.27
N VAL A 138 6.20 -6.96 8.17
CA VAL A 138 6.27 -5.81 7.26
C VAL A 138 5.58 -6.16 5.94
N LEU A 139 4.70 -5.28 5.48
CA LEU A 139 3.94 -5.41 4.25
C LEU A 139 4.33 -4.29 3.29
N ALA A 140 4.51 -4.61 1.99
CA ALA A 140 4.82 -3.62 0.97
C ALA A 140 4.21 -3.99 -0.39
N GLY A 141 3.32 -3.16 -0.92
CA GLY A 141 2.72 -3.32 -2.24
C GLY A 141 3.31 -2.35 -3.25
N ASP A 142 3.60 -2.81 -4.48
CA ASP A 142 4.00 -1.95 -5.61
C ASP A 142 5.24 -1.06 -5.38
N VAL A 143 6.22 -1.47 -4.57
CA VAL A 143 7.39 -0.63 -4.21
C VAL A 143 8.57 -0.72 -5.19
N PHE A 144 8.48 -1.54 -6.26
CA PHE A 144 9.60 -1.81 -7.17
C PHE A 144 9.43 -1.18 -8.56
N TYR A 145 8.76 -0.02 -8.67
CA TYR A 145 8.47 0.62 -9.97
C TYR A 145 9.53 1.62 -10.44
N GLN A 146 10.40 2.10 -9.56
CA GLN A 146 11.55 2.97 -9.87
C GLN A 146 12.81 2.41 -9.23
N ARG A 147 13.97 2.53 -9.92
CA ARG A 147 15.23 1.93 -9.47
C ARG A 147 15.65 2.39 -8.07
N GLU A 148 15.72 3.70 -7.87
CA GLU A 148 16.19 4.29 -6.61
C GLU A 148 15.27 3.91 -5.44
N LEU A 149 13.98 3.96 -5.66
CA LEU A 149 12.99 3.54 -4.66
C LEU A 149 13.11 2.04 -4.37
N ALA A 150 13.26 1.20 -5.40
CA ALA A 150 13.39 -0.24 -5.23
C ALA A 150 14.64 -0.63 -4.43
N GLU A 151 15.76 0.08 -4.65
CA GLU A 151 17.00 -0.12 -3.90
C GLU A 151 16.85 0.30 -2.42
N LEU A 152 16.19 1.43 -2.16
CA LEU A 152 15.88 1.90 -0.81
C LEU A 152 14.94 0.93 -0.09
N ALA A 153 13.82 0.57 -0.74
CA ALA A 153 12.86 -0.37 -0.20
C ALA A 153 13.49 -1.72 0.12
N LEU A 154 14.28 -2.29 -0.80
CA LEU A 154 14.94 -3.57 -0.57
C LEU A 154 15.92 -3.54 0.61
N ARG A 155 16.68 -2.45 0.78
CA ARG A 155 17.57 -2.29 1.95
C ARG A 155 16.77 -2.28 3.25
N PHE A 156 15.69 -1.51 3.28
CA PHE A 156 14.79 -1.42 4.43
C PHE A 156 14.16 -2.78 4.74
N LEU A 157 13.59 -3.46 3.74
CA LEU A 157 12.94 -4.76 3.91
C LEU A 157 13.92 -5.84 4.40
N ARG A 158 15.17 -5.82 3.91
CA ARG A 158 16.23 -6.70 4.42
C ARG A 158 16.63 -6.39 5.87
N ALA A 159 16.67 -5.11 6.24
CA ALA A 159 16.93 -4.71 7.62
C ALA A 159 15.79 -5.20 8.55
N ALA A 160 14.54 -5.09 8.12
CA ALA A 160 13.39 -5.62 8.85
C ALA A 160 13.47 -7.14 9.04
N ALA A 161 13.78 -7.88 7.97
CA ALA A 161 13.97 -9.33 8.03
C ALA A 161 15.15 -9.72 8.95
N GLY A 162 16.25 -8.98 8.85
CA GLY A 162 17.43 -9.16 9.74
C GLY A 162 17.14 -8.87 11.22
N ALA A 163 16.16 -8.02 11.51
CA ALA A 163 15.64 -7.76 12.85
C ALA A 163 14.62 -8.80 13.35
N GLY A 164 14.25 -9.78 12.50
CA GLY A 164 13.35 -10.88 12.85
C GLY A 164 11.90 -10.69 12.40
N ALA A 165 11.57 -9.64 11.67
CA ALA A 165 10.25 -9.48 11.07
C ALA A 165 10.06 -10.41 9.86
N ASP A 166 8.87 -10.99 9.73
CA ASP A 166 8.45 -11.52 8.42
C ASP A 166 8.23 -10.38 7.44
N VAL A 167 8.56 -10.57 6.18
CA VAL A 167 8.37 -9.55 5.14
C VAL A 167 7.59 -10.14 3.98
N LEU A 168 6.44 -9.54 3.66
CA LEU A 168 5.64 -9.88 2.49
C LEU A 168 5.58 -8.70 1.53
N VAL A 169 5.78 -8.98 0.26
CA VAL A 169 5.66 -7.99 -0.81
C VAL A 169 4.73 -8.50 -1.90
N ALA A 170 4.08 -7.58 -2.62
CA ALA A 170 3.31 -7.95 -3.80
C ALA A 170 3.60 -6.99 -4.95
N ASP A 171 3.80 -7.58 -6.15
CA ASP A 171 4.18 -6.82 -7.32
C ASP A 171 3.66 -7.49 -8.61
N PRO A 172 3.21 -6.70 -9.62
CA PRO A 172 2.79 -7.22 -10.92
C PRO A 172 3.96 -7.61 -11.86
N GLY A 173 5.18 -7.70 -11.36
CA GLY A 173 6.36 -8.01 -12.17
C GLY A 173 7.00 -6.78 -12.79
N ARG A 174 7.11 -5.70 -12.04
CA ARG A 174 7.76 -4.47 -12.47
C ARG A 174 9.27 -4.67 -12.66
N ALA A 175 9.91 -3.77 -13.40
CA ALA A 175 11.28 -3.94 -13.89
C ALA A 175 12.35 -4.11 -12.80
N PHE A 176 12.08 -3.65 -11.57
CA PHE A 176 13.07 -3.64 -10.48
C PHE A 176 12.75 -4.63 -9.35
N VAL A 177 11.85 -5.59 -9.59
CA VAL A 177 11.56 -6.66 -8.63
C VAL A 177 12.83 -7.49 -8.38
N PRO A 178 13.29 -7.63 -7.11
CA PRO A 178 14.51 -8.36 -6.78
C PRO A 178 14.25 -9.87 -6.68
N ALA A 179 14.03 -10.53 -7.83
CA ALA A 179 13.59 -11.92 -7.90
C ALA A 179 14.50 -12.91 -7.16
N ASP A 180 15.80 -12.60 -7.03
CA ASP A 180 16.79 -13.51 -6.42
C ASP A 180 16.62 -13.70 -4.90
N CYS A 181 15.88 -12.79 -4.24
CA CYS A 181 15.65 -12.85 -2.79
C CYS A 181 14.17 -12.95 -2.42
N LEU A 182 13.32 -13.29 -3.39
CA LEU A 182 11.88 -13.38 -3.19
C LEU A 182 11.37 -14.81 -3.48
N THR A 183 10.66 -15.39 -2.51
CA THR A 183 9.97 -16.67 -2.68
C THR A 183 8.49 -16.41 -2.97
N ALA A 184 8.00 -16.85 -4.13
CA ALA A 184 6.60 -16.71 -4.51
C ALA A 184 5.71 -17.57 -3.60
N LEU A 185 4.64 -16.96 -3.08
CA LEU A 185 3.65 -17.60 -2.23
C LEU A 185 2.35 -17.87 -2.98
N ASP A 186 1.83 -16.86 -3.69
CA ASP A 186 0.56 -16.95 -4.41
C ASP A 186 0.52 -15.98 -5.61
N ARG A 187 -0.47 -16.17 -6.51
CA ARG A 187 -0.70 -15.32 -7.69
C ARG A 187 -2.16 -14.98 -7.86
N TYR A 188 -2.42 -13.71 -8.16
CA TYR A 188 -3.75 -13.14 -8.34
C TYR A 188 -3.92 -12.49 -9.71
N GLN A 189 -5.13 -12.63 -10.29
CA GLN A 189 -5.56 -11.83 -11.43
C GLN A 189 -6.32 -10.61 -10.89
N VAL A 190 -5.67 -9.46 -10.90
CA VAL A 190 -6.17 -8.24 -10.25
C VAL A 190 -6.79 -7.32 -11.28
N PRO A 191 -8.09 -7.02 -11.18
CA PRO A 191 -8.71 -6.00 -12.02
C PRO A 191 -8.18 -4.62 -11.64
N VAL A 192 -7.78 -3.85 -12.65
CA VAL A 192 -7.20 -2.52 -12.48
C VAL A 192 -7.84 -1.51 -13.43
N LEU A 193 -7.68 -0.22 -13.12
CA LEU A 193 -8.17 0.85 -13.96
C LEU A 193 -7.21 1.07 -15.14
N THR A 194 -7.72 0.88 -16.37
CA THR A 194 -6.94 1.08 -17.61
C THR A 194 -6.47 2.52 -17.84
N ALA A 195 -6.99 3.46 -17.06
CA ALA A 195 -6.54 4.86 -17.10
C ALA A 195 -5.18 5.05 -16.39
N ILE A 196 -4.75 4.10 -15.54
CA ILE A 196 -3.50 4.17 -14.75
C ILE A 196 -2.59 2.96 -14.96
N GLU A 197 -3.10 1.89 -15.56
CA GLU A 197 -2.35 0.67 -15.89
C GLU A 197 -2.55 0.34 -17.38
N ASP A 198 -1.58 -0.33 -17.98
CA ASP A 198 -1.53 -0.65 -19.41
C ASP A 198 -2.46 -1.81 -19.84
N ALA A 199 -3.13 -2.48 -18.90
CA ALA A 199 -4.04 -3.59 -19.14
C ALA A 199 -5.18 -3.59 -18.12
N PRO A 200 -6.37 -4.15 -18.43
CA PRO A 200 -7.51 -4.19 -17.51
C PRO A 200 -7.35 -5.18 -16.35
N VAL A 201 -6.43 -6.13 -16.49
CA VAL A 201 -6.11 -7.13 -15.46
C VAL A 201 -4.59 -7.30 -15.39
N LYS A 202 -4.05 -7.28 -14.19
CA LYS A 202 -2.64 -7.58 -13.91
C LYS A 202 -2.49 -8.91 -13.19
N THR A 203 -1.49 -9.69 -13.59
CA THR A 203 -1.05 -10.84 -12.80
C THR A 203 -0.10 -10.34 -11.73
N VAL A 204 -0.50 -10.46 -10.47
CA VAL A 204 0.32 -10.03 -9.32
C VAL A 204 0.78 -11.26 -8.56
N THR A 205 2.04 -11.28 -8.18
CA THR A 205 2.57 -12.31 -7.29
C THR A 205 2.81 -11.73 -5.90
N VAL A 206 2.35 -12.47 -4.89
CA VAL A 206 2.70 -12.22 -3.49
C VAL A 206 3.94 -13.05 -3.17
N TYR A 207 4.90 -12.41 -2.54
CA TYR A 207 6.19 -13.00 -2.20
C TYR A 207 6.50 -12.86 -0.71
N ARG A 208 7.33 -13.77 -0.21
CA ARG A 208 8.07 -13.60 1.04
C ARG A 208 9.52 -13.25 0.71
N LEU A 209 10.09 -12.30 1.41
CA LEU A 209 11.53 -12.02 1.37
C LEU A 209 12.27 -13.17 2.09
N SER A 210 13.31 -13.70 1.42
CA SER A 210 14.11 -14.84 1.88
C SER A 210 15.39 -14.39 2.54
#